data_76c5a8cc009e6576d0a97bb3e9e5017b
#
_entry.id   76c5a8cc009e6576d0a97bb3e9e5017b
#
_cell.length_a   1.000
_cell.length_b   1.000
_cell.length_c   1.000
_cell.angle_alpha   90.00
_cell.angle_beta   90.00
_cell.angle_gamma   90.00
#
_symmetry.space_group_name_H-M   'P 1'
#
loop_
_entity.id
_entity.type
_entity.pdbx_description
1 polymer ?
#
loop_
_entity_poly.entity_id
_entity_poly.type
_entity_poly.pdbx_seq_one_letter_code
_entity_poly.pdbx_strand_id
1 'polypeptide(L)'
;MYLAIKEILQNKLRYSLILTTIFLIAFMVFFMTSLALGLVRNNRAAIDNWQATGVVLSDYANDNLTASFIPEKDYKDKVSGDAVPLSYMFAVTNLVNSSDKMNVSIFGQEWDSFISPTLIEGRYPENDQEVVVDQSFENYGIKLGDAIQLNGSETSFKIVGLTKGNKFFTEPVVFTSLTTYWNLQGTTKANRSISALVLQNDVEVTGDGLKQISIKKMISKIPGYTPQVNVFSGMILAMIVITGLIVGIFIYIITIQKLGLYGIMRAQGIQIKSIVWSLFCQIFLLSVLGIGLALVAIWAVILVLPATFFFYPSWLAYFMLSLVICLMALLGGVISLPRLLKVDPITAIAE
;
A
#
# COMPACT_ATOMS: atom_id res chain seq x y z
N MET A 1 14.34 35.94 1.43
CA MET A 1 14.21 35.18 0.18
C MET A 1 15.25 35.56 -0.87
N TYR A 2 15.43 36.84 -1.24
CA TYR A 2 16.40 37.25 -2.29
C TYR A 2 17.82 36.76 -2.01
N LEU A 3 18.31 36.93 -0.78
CA LEU A 3 19.63 36.46 -0.34
C LEU A 3 19.80 34.94 -0.50
N ALA A 4 18.78 34.18 -0.11
CA ALA A 4 18.78 32.72 -0.21
C ALA A 4 18.91 32.22 -1.67
N ILE A 5 18.18 32.83 -2.60
CA ILE A 5 18.23 32.48 -4.03
C ILE A 5 19.59 32.81 -4.63
N LYS A 6 20.14 34.00 -4.30
CA LYS A 6 21.44 34.44 -4.81
C LYS A 6 22.60 33.56 -4.32
N GLU A 7 22.55 33.11 -3.06
CA GLU A 7 23.50 32.16 -2.49
C GLU A 7 23.43 30.78 -3.15
N ILE A 8 22.24 30.26 -3.43
CA ILE A 8 22.06 28.97 -4.13
C ILE A 8 22.70 29.07 -5.53
N LEU A 9 22.45 30.18 -6.25
CA LEU A 9 22.96 30.36 -7.61
C LEU A 9 24.48 30.56 -7.66
N GLN A 10 25.11 31.12 -6.63
CA GLN A 10 26.56 31.29 -6.55
C GLN A 10 27.31 30.00 -6.24
N ASN A 11 26.74 29.11 -5.43
CA ASN A 11 27.37 27.86 -4.99
C ASN A 11 26.66 26.62 -5.54
N LYS A 12 26.43 26.61 -6.86
CA LYS A 12 25.60 25.58 -7.55
C LYS A 12 25.95 24.14 -7.18
N LEU A 13 27.25 23.79 -7.14
CA LEU A 13 27.69 22.41 -6.89
C LEU A 13 27.28 21.92 -5.49
N ARG A 14 27.42 22.76 -4.45
CA ARG A 14 27.07 22.39 -3.06
C ARG A 14 25.57 22.23 -2.88
N TYR A 15 24.80 23.19 -3.39
CA TYR A 15 23.36 23.15 -3.28
C TYR A 15 22.74 22.07 -4.16
N SER A 16 23.35 21.74 -5.31
CA SER A 16 22.90 20.62 -6.13
C SER A 16 23.09 19.27 -5.42
N LEU A 17 24.16 19.09 -4.65
CA LEU A 17 24.34 17.88 -3.85
C LEU A 17 23.23 17.72 -2.79
N ILE A 18 22.87 18.80 -2.08
CA ILE A 18 21.76 18.78 -1.12
C ILE A 18 20.44 18.49 -1.83
N LEU A 19 20.18 19.20 -2.94
CA LEU A 19 18.99 19.00 -3.75
C LEU A 19 18.86 17.56 -4.23
N THR A 20 19.95 16.99 -4.78
CA THR A 20 20.00 15.60 -5.24
C THR A 20 19.74 14.63 -4.09
N THR A 21 20.32 14.89 -2.93
CA THR A 21 20.10 14.03 -1.75
C THR A 21 18.64 14.06 -1.30
N ILE A 22 18.03 15.26 -1.17
CA ILE A 22 16.62 15.39 -0.82
C ILE A 22 15.74 14.72 -1.88
N PHE A 23 16.04 14.93 -3.17
CA PHE A 23 15.34 14.28 -4.28
C PHE A 23 15.39 12.76 -4.17
N LEU A 24 16.59 12.17 -4.02
CA LEU A 24 16.75 10.71 -3.96
C LEU A 24 16.01 10.11 -2.77
N ILE A 25 16.09 10.74 -1.60
CA ILE A 25 15.42 10.22 -0.40
C ILE A 25 13.90 10.38 -0.53
N ALA A 26 13.42 11.54 -0.99
CA ALA A 26 11.98 11.75 -1.22
C ALA A 26 11.43 10.75 -2.26
N PHE A 27 12.16 10.54 -3.36
CA PHE A 27 11.83 9.55 -4.37
C PHE A 27 11.73 8.13 -3.77
N MET A 28 12.74 7.71 -2.97
CA MET A 28 12.74 6.42 -2.31
C MET A 28 11.58 6.27 -1.31
N VAL A 29 11.27 7.32 -0.53
CA VAL A 29 10.14 7.31 0.41
C VAL A 29 8.81 7.15 -0.35
N PHE A 30 8.59 7.90 -1.43
CA PHE A 30 7.38 7.80 -2.22
C PHE A 30 7.27 6.45 -2.93
N PHE A 31 8.37 5.96 -3.49
CA PHE A 31 8.42 4.67 -4.17
C PHE A 31 8.11 3.52 -3.20
N MET A 32 8.78 3.48 -2.05
CA MET A 32 8.54 2.47 -1.01
C MET A 32 7.11 2.53 -0.45
N THR A 33 6.58 3.74 -0.27
CA THR A 33 5.19 3.92 0.18
C THR A 33 4.21 3.36 -0.84
N SER A 34 4.44 3.59 -2.13
CA SER A 34 3.57 3.08 -3.19
C SER A 34 3.61 1.56 -3.31
N LEU A 35 4.80 0.96 -3.15
CA LEU A 35 4.96 -0.48 -3.06
C LEU A 35 4.23 -1.06 -1.84
N ALA A 36 4.44 -0.45 -0.67
CA ALA A 36 3.79 -0.87 0.56
C ALA A 36 2.26 -0.83 0.45
N LEU A 37 1.71 0.29 -0.04
CA LEU A 37 0.28 0.45 -0.23
C LEU A 37 -0.27 -0.51 -1.30
N GLY A 38 0.46 -0.72 -2.40
CA GLY A 38 0.07 -1.66 -3.46
C GLY A 38 -0.01 -3.09 -2.93
N LEU A 39 1.00 -3.51 -2.18
CA LEU A 39 1.06 -4.87 -1.64
C LEU A 39 0.01 -5.08 -0.53
N VAL A 40 -0.13 -4.12 0.39
CA VAL A 40 -1.16 -4.14 1.44
C VAL A 40 -2.56 -4.21 0.84
N ARG A 41 -2.83 -3.39 -0.19
CA ARG A 41 -4.13 -3.37 -0.87
C ARG A 41 -4.42 -4.69 -1.58
N ASN A 42 -3.46 -5.23 -2.34
CA ASN A 42 -3.66 -6.47 -3.09
C ASN A 42 -3.83 -7.70 -2.18
N ASN A 43 -3.36 -7.65 -0.94
CA ASN A 43 -3.61 -8.72 0.03
C ASN A 43 -5.07 -8.80 0.50
N ARG A 44 -5.84 -7.70 0.40
CA ARG A 44 -7.16 -7.60 1.02
C ARG A 44 -8.24 -6.97 0.12
N ALA A 45 -7.91 -6.61 -1.12
CA ALA A 45 -8.78 -5.82 -1.99
C ALA A 45 -10.16 -6.46 -2.20
N ALA A 46 -10.24 -7.78 -2.33
CA ALA A 46 -11.52 -8.49 -2.44
C ALA A 46 -12.39 -8.34 -1.18
N ILE A 47 -11.75 -8.34 0.01
CA ILE A 47 -12.46 -8.14 1.29
C ILE A 47 -12.96 -6.70 1.43
N ASP A 48 -12.15 -5.72 1.02
CA ASP A 48 -12.52 -4.30 1.09
C ASP A 48 -13.77 -3.98 0.23
N ASN A 49 -14.06 -4.80 -0.79
CA ASN A 49 -15.21 -4.65 -1.67
C ASN A 49 -16.52 -5.20 -1.08
N TRP A 50 -16.49 -5.98 0.01
CA TRP A 50 -17.70 -6.63 0.55
C TRP A 50 -18.68 -5.69 1.25
N GLN A 51 -18.27 -4.48 1.63
CA GLN A 51 -19.08 -3.57 2.46
C GLN A 51 -19.59 -4.24 3.76
N ALA A 52 -18.83 -5.20 4.29
CA ALA A 52 -19.17 -5.99 5.45
C ALA A 52 -18.70 -5.32 6.75
N THR A 53 -19.45 -5.51 7.84
CA THR A 53 -19.11 -5.02 9.18
C THR A 53 -18.33 -6.06 9.99
N GLY A 54 -18.62 -7.35 9.76
CA GLY A 54 -17.99 -8.44 10.48
C GLY A 54 -17.97 -9.76 9.72
N VAL A 55 -17.35 -10.74 10.33
CA VAL A 55 -17.35 -12.14 9.88
C VAL A 55 -17.48 -13.07 11.07
N VAL A 56 -18.14 -14.21 10.84
CA VAL A 56 -18.11 -15.35 11.77
C VAL A 56 -17.18 -16.39 11.21
N LEU A 57 -16.23 -16.80 12.02
CA LEU A 57 -15.25 -17.86 11.73
C LEU A 57 -15.41 -19.01 12.73
N SER A 58 -14.82 -20.15 12.43
CA SER A 58 -14.62 -21.19 13.43
C SER A 58 -13.75 -20.67 14.57
N ASP A 59 -14.11 -20.92 15.82
CA ASP A 59 -13.31 -20.49 16.99
C ASP A 59 -11.90 -21.11 17.01
N TYR A 60 -11.73 -22.26 16.37
CA TYR A 60 -10.44 -22.94 16.20
C TYR A 60 -9.54 -22.31 15.14
N ALA A 61 -10.04 -21.37 14.33
CA ALA A 61 -9.32 -20.78 13.21
C ALA A 61 -8.31 -19.69 13.60
N ASN A 62 -8.20 -19.34 14.89
CA ASN A 62 -7.34 -18.23 15.36
C ASN A 62 -7.58 -16.91 14.62
N ASP A 63 -8.85 -16.59 14.36
CA ASP A 63 -9.29 -15.40 13.62
C ASP A 63 -8.81 -15.33 12.14
N ASN A 64 -8.37 -16.48 11.57
CA ASN A 64 -7.84 -16.56 10.21
C ASN A 64 -8.84 -17.23 9.27
N LEU A 65 -9.26 -16.51 8.21
CA LEU A 65 -10.20 -16.99 7.20
C LEU A 65 -9.73 -18.28 6.52
N THR A 66 -8.42 -18.40 6.25
CA THR A 66 -7.88 -19.54 5.50
C THR A 66 -7.81 -20.85 6.31
N ALA A 67 -7.89 -20.76 7.63
CA ALA A 67 -7.90 -21.87 8.55
C ALA A 67 -9.30 -22.16 9.11
N SER A 68 -10.31 -21.42 8.67
CA SER A 68 -11.66 -21.53 9.19
C SER A 68 -12.49 -22.49 8.35
N PHE A 69 -13.11 -23.47 9.03
CA PHE A 69 -14.03 -24.45 8.45
C PHE A 69 -15.26 -24.53 9.36
N ILE A 70 -16.41 -24.13 8.85
CA ILE A 70 -17.69 -24.16 9.54
C ILE A 70 -18.58 -25.20 8.84
N PRO A 71 -18.91 -26.33 9.46
CA PRO A 71 -19.79 -27.36 8.88
C PRO A 71 -21.18 -26.81 8.54
N GLU A 72 -21.83 -27.37 7.51
CA GLU A 72 -23.16 -26.92 7.03
C GLU A 72 -24.21 -26.89 8.16
N LYS A 73 -24.17 -27.86 9.07
CA LYS A 73 -25.09 -27.95 10.21
C LYS A 73 -24.99 -26.77 11.20
N ASP A 74 -23.83 -26.12 11.28
CA ASP A 74 -23.54 -25.08 12.26
C ASP A 74 -23.80 -23.66 11.73
N TYR A 75 -23.99 -23.48 10.39
CA TYR A 75 -24.23 -22.17 9.80
C TYR A 75 -25.54 -22.04 9.01
N LYS A 76 -26.13 -23.16 8.54
CA LYS A 76 -27.25 -23.13 7.60
C LYS A 76 -28.48 -22.38 8.10
N ASP A 77 -28.78 -22.50 9.38
CA ASP A 77 -29.87 -21.84 10.09
C ASP A 77 -29.60 -20.34 10.36
N LYS A 78 -28.37 -19.90 10.14
CA LYS A 78 -27.89 -18.54 10.40
C LYS A 78 -27.74 -17.70 9.11
N VAL A 79 -27.92 -18.33 7.94
CA VAL A 79 -27.87 -17.63 6.66
C VAL A 79 -29.10 -16.73 6.51
N SER A 80 -28.86 -15.48 6.13
CA SER A 80 -29.89 -14.47 5.91
C SER A 80 -29.40 -13.45 4.87
N GLY A 81 -30.23 -12.47 4.51
CA GLY A 81 -29.80 -11.38 3.63
C GLY A 81 -28.57 -10.59 4.16
N ASP A 82 -28.41 -10.53 5.48
CA ASP A 82 -27.33 -9.82 6.16
C ASP A 82 -26.20 -10.74 6.69
N ALA A 83 -26.34 -12.07 6.51
CA ALA A 83 -25.34 -13.06 6.92
C ALA A 83 -25.21 -14.11 5.80
N VAL A 84 -24.15 -13.98 4.99
CA VAL A 84 -24.00 -14.78 3.75
C VAL A 84 -22.78 -15.69 3.82
N PRO A 85 -22.89 -16.92 3.28
CA PRO A 85 -21.78 -17.88 3.31
C PRO A 85 -20.68 -17.52 2.30
N LEU A 86 -19.45 -17.70 2.73
CA LEU A 86 -18.26 -17.56 1.92
C LEU A 86 -17.34 -18.76 2.13
N SER A 87 -16.87 -19.33 1.06
CA SER A 87 -15.83 -20.36 1.05
C SER A 87 -14.58 -19.85 0.38
N TYR A 88 -13.40 -20.20 0.91
CA TYR A 88 -12.11 -19.81 0.38
C TYR A 88 -11.20 -21.03 0.19
N MET A 89 -10.50 -21.06 -0.94
CA MET A 89 -9.36 -21.94 -1.14
C MET A 89 -8.32 -21.30 -2.05
N PHE A 90 -7.06 -21.66 -1.84
CA PHE A 90 -6.00 -21.39 -2.77
C PHE A 90 -6.04 -22.41 -3.92
N ALA A 91 -5.79 -21.96 -5.14
CA ALA A 91 -5.82 -22.81 -6.31
C ALA A 91 -4.76 -22.40 -7.34
N VAL A 92 -4.55 -23.27 -8.31
CA VAL A 92 -3.72 -23.04 -9.47
C VAL A 92 -4.57 -23.18 -10.72
N THR A 93 -4.49 -22.20 -11.62
CA THR A 93 -5.13 -22.30 -12.95
C THR A 93 -4.08 -22.49 -14.03
N ASN A 94 -4.44 -23.22 -15.07
CA ASN A 94 -3.65 -23.34 -16.28
C ASN A 94 -3.96 -22.16 -17.20
N LEU A 95 -2.92 -21.54 -17.75
CA LEU A 95 -3.04 -20.49 -18.75
C LEU A 95 -3.45 -21.08 -20.09
N VAL A 96 -4.30 -20.37 -20.81
CA VAL A 96 -4.73 -20.79 -22.15
C VAL A 96 -3.51 -20.82 -23.09
N ASN A 97 -3.32 -21.95 -23.79
CA ASN A 97 -2.21 -22.16 -24.75
C ASN A 97 -0.78 -22.04 -24.16
N SER A 98 -0.60 -22.19 -22.85
CA SER A 98 0.69 -22.21 -22.18
C SER A 98 0.77 -23.40 -21.22
N SER A 99 1.98 -23.88 -20.99
CA SER A 99 2.29 -24.79 -19.88
C SER A 99 2.42 -24.04 -18.53
N ASP A 100 2.39 -22.72 -18.56
CA ASP A 100 2.54 -21.88 -17.38
C ASP A 100 1.29 -21.96 -16.51
N LYS A 101 1.53 -21.97 -15.21
CA LYS A 101 0.50 -22.01 -14.19
C LYS A 101 0.47 -20.70 -13.46
N MET A 102 -0.73 -20.25 -13.10
CA MET A 102 -0.96 -19.05 -12.30
C MET A 102 -1.66 -19.41 -10.99
N ASN A 103 -1.17 -18.85 -9.90
CA ASN A 103 -1.83 -18.93 -8.61
C ASN A 103 -3.08 -18.06 -8.60
N VAL A 104 -4.15 -18.55 -7.99
CA VAL A 104 -5.43 -17.84 -7.85
C VAL A 104 -6.03 -18.11 -6.48
N SER A 105 -6.84 -17.18 -6.00
CA SER A 105 -7.70 -17.35 -4.85
C SER A 105 -9.12 -17.67 -5.32
N ILE A 106 -9.73 -18.76 -4.86
CA ILE A 106 -11.12 -19.09 -5.20
C ILE A 106 -12.02 -18.63 -4.05
N PHE A 107 -13.05 -17.86 -4.39
CA PHE A 107 -14.17 -17.52 -3.51
C PHE A 107 -15.43 -18.22 -4.01
N GLY A 108 -15.93 -19.16 -3.21
CA GLY A 108 -17.23 -19.80 -3.40
C GLY A 108 -18.30 -19.03 -2.65
N GLN A 109 -19.32 -18.54 -3.34
CA GLN A 109 -20.37 -17.69 -2.78
C GLN A 109 -21.70 -17.84 -3.50
N GLU A 110 -22.74 -17.21 -2.94
CA GLU A 110 -24.03 -17.04 -3.61
C GLU A 110 -24.04 -15.74 -4.41
N TRP A 111 -24.60 -15.76 -5.64
CA TRP A 111 -24.51 -14.63 -6.54
C TRP A 111 -25.48 -13.48 -6.22
N ASP A 112 -26.56 -13.75 -5.51
CA ASP A 112 -27.54 -12.74 -5.06
C ASP A 112 -27.25 -12.31 -3.62
N SER A 113 -26.02 -11.82 -3.39
CA SER A 113 -25.57 -11.43 -2.05
C SER A 113 -24.78 -10.11 -2.08
N PHE A 114 -24.71 -9.43 -0.95
CA PHE A 114 -23.99 -8.15 -0.83
C PHE A 114 -22.48 -8.28 -1.00
N ILE A 115 -21.90 -9.50 -0.92
CA ILE A 115 -20.48 -9.75 -1.20
C ILE A 115 -20.22 -10.06 -2.68
N SER A 116 -21.24 -10.13 -3.51
CA SER A 116 -21.09 -10.39 -4.95
C SER A 116 -20.25 -9.29 -5.60
N PRO A 117 -19.21 -9.65 -6.37
CA PRO A 117 -18.31 -8.68 -6.96
C PRO A 117 -19.01 -7.84 -8.02
N THR A 118 -18.78 -6.54 -8.04
CA THR A 118 -19.28 -5.68 -9.12
C THR A 118 -18.62 -6.05 -10.45
N LEU A 119 -19.40 -6.37 -11.46
CA LEU A 119 -18.93 -6.68 -12.79
C LEU A 119 -18.55 -5.39 -13.54
N ILE A 120 -17.46 -5.45 -14.30
CA ILE A 120 -17.07 -4.42 -15.27
C ILE A 120 -17.45 -4.84 -16.70
N GLU A 121 -17.55 -6.16 -16.96
CA GLU A 121 -17.92 -6.73 -18.24
C GLU A 121 -18.54 -8.12 -18.04
N GLY A 122 -19.43 -8.54 -18.96
CA GLY A 122 -20.07 -9.85 -18.93
C GLY A 122 -21.30 -9.93 -18.02
N ARG A 123 -21.53 -11.11 -17.45
CA ARG A 123 -22.68 -11.44 -16.60
C ARG A 123 -22.27 -12.32 -15.41
N TYR A 124 -23.15 -12.50 -14.45
CA TYR A 124 -22.99 -13.52 -13.42
C TYR A 124 -23.19 -14.93 -13.99
N PRO A 125 -22.55 -15.95 -13.38
CA PRO A 125 -22.72 -17.35 -13.74
C PRO A 125 -24.16 -17.83 -13.59
N GLU A 126 -24.61 -18.61 -14.55
CA GLU A 126 -25.93 -19.27 -14.56
C GLU A 126 -25.85 -20.76 -14.21
N ASN A 127 -24.63 -21.34 -14.26
CA ASN A 127 -24.39 -22.74 -13.95
C ASN A 127 -23.05 -22.96 -13.27
N ASP A 128 -22.82 -24.17 -12.75
CA ASP A 128 -21.62 -24.54 -11.97
C ASP A 128 -20.32 -24.63 -12.80
N GLN A 129 -20.37 -24.50 -14.12
CA GLN A 129 -19.19 -24.49 -15.01
C GLN A 129 -18.82 -23.10 -15.49
N GLU A 130 -19.45 -22.08 -14.93
CA GLU A 130 -19.17 -20.67 -15.23
C GLU A 130 -18.54 -19.98 -14.03
N VAL A 131 -17.61 -19.05 -14.31
CA VAL A 131 -16.87 -18.32 -13.28
C VAL A 131 -16.77 -16.83 -13.64
N VAL A 132 -16.58 -16.02 -12.61
CA VAL A 132 -16.23 -14.61 -12.74
C VAL A 132 -14.80 -14.44 -12.23
N VAL A 133 -13.97 -13.67 -12.94
CA VAL A 133 -12.58 -13.49 -12.56
C VAL A 133 -12.20 -12.01 -12.46
N ASP A 134 -11.11 -11.72 -11.76
CA ASP A 134 -10.54 -10.38 -11.72
C ASP A 134 -9.92 -10.00 -13.08
N GLN A 135 -10.08 -8.75 -13.49
CA GLN A 135 -9.53 -8.19 -14.74
C GLN A 135 -8.03 -8.46 -14.94
N SER A 136 -7.28 -8.68 -13.87
CA SER A 136 -5.84 -8.98 -13.98
C SER A 136 -5.51 -10.27 -14.73
N PHE A 137 -6.48 -11.15 -15.00
CA PHE A 137 -6.34 -12.29 -15.89
C PHE A 137 -5.98 -11.88 -17.33
N GLU A 138 -6.45 -10.70 -17.79
CA GLU A 138 -6.11 -10.17 -19.12
C GLU A 138 -4.61 -9.90 -19.27
N ASN A 139 -3.90 -9.58 -18.18
CA ASN A 139 -2.44 -9.40 -18.20
C ASN A 139 -1.68 -10.69 -18.54
N TYR A 140 -2.35 -11.83 -18.40
CA TYR A 140 -1.82 -13.15 -18.75
C TYR A 140 -2.39 -13.70 -20.05
N GLY A 141 -3.12 -12.85 -20.81
CA GLY A 141 -3.72 -13.20 -22.09
C GLY A 141 -5.04 -13.97 -22.00
N ILE A 142 -5.64 -14.11 -20.81
CA ILE A 142 -6.92 -14.76 -20.56
C ILE A 142 -8.03 -13.71 -20.64
N LYS A 143 -9.05 -13.95 -21.46
CA LYS A 143 -10.12 -12.99 -21.76
C LYS A 143 -11.50 -13.52 -21.39
N LEU A 144 -12.47 -12.62 -21.39
CA LEU A 144 -13.88 -13.01 -21.29
C LEU A 144 -14.26 -14.01 -22.38
N GLY A 145 -14.92 -15.09 -21.99
CA GLY A 145 -15.32 -16.20 -22.88
C GLY A 145 -14.33 -17.35 -22.94
N ASP A 146 -13.08 -17.17 -22.50
CA ASP A 146 -12.10 -18.25 -22.41
C ASP A 146 -12.47 -19.27 -21.32
N ALA A 147 -11.88 -20.46 -21.43
CA ALA A 147 -12.02 -21.53 -20.46
C ALA A 147 -10.73 -21.74 -19.68
N ILE A 148 -10.84 -21.91 -18.37
CA ILE A 148 -9.73 -22.20 -17.47
C ILE A 148 -9.95 -23.52 -16.74
N GLN A 149 -8.88 -24.17 -16.34
CA GLN A 149 -8.90 -25.34 -15.47
C GLN A 149 -8.35 -24.95 -14.09
N LEU A 150 -9.01 -25.40 -13.03
CA LEU A 150 -8.64 -25.11 -11.65
C LEU A 150 -8.14 -26.37 -10.96
N ASN A 151 -6.98 -26.29 -10.28
CA ASN A 151 -6.35 -27.39 -9.52
C ASN A 151 -6.16 -28.70 -10.33
N GLY A 152 -5.96 -28.59 -11.64
CA GLY A 152 -5.81 -29.79 -12.49
C GLY A 152 -7.10 -30.61 -12.67
N SER A 153 -8.26 -30.03 -12.35
CA SER A 153 -9.57 -30.64 -12.64
C SER A 153 -9.69 -30.88 -14.14
N GLU A 154 -10.30 -32.00 -14.53
CA GLU A 154 -10.66 -32.26 -15.92
C GLU A 154 -11.79 -31.31 -16.40
N THR A 155 -12.53 -30.73 -15.47
CA THR A 155 -13.61 -29.77 -15.75
C THR A 155 -13.01 -28.42 -16.15
N SER A 156 -13.42 -27.92 -17.30
CA SER A 156 -13.13 -26.56 -17.75
C SER A 156 -14.23 -25.60 -17.29
N PHE A 157 -13.83 -24.43 -16.80
CA PHE A 157 -14.72 -23.38 -16.33
C PHE A 157 -14.68 -22.21 -17.30
N LYS A 158 -15.84 -21.82 -17.83
CA LYS A 158 -15.95 -20.68 -18.75
C LYS A 158 -15.97 -19.35 -17.99
N ILE A 159 -15.15 -18.40 -18.38
CA ILE A 159 -15.17 -17.04 -17.85
C ILE A 159 -16.35 -16.29 -18.49
N VAL A 160 -17.33 -15.90 -17.69
CA VAL A 160 -18.55 -15.21 -18.16
C VAL A 160 -18.66 -13.78 -17.64
N GLY A 161 -17.79 -13.38 -16.70
CA GLY A 161 -17.75 -12.02 -16.18
C GLY A 161 -16.36 -11.62 -15.71
N LEU A 162 -16.09 -10.33 -15.81
CA LEU A 162 -14.87 -9.70 -15.32
C LEU A 162 -15.19 -8.71 -14.21
N THR A 163 -14.34 -8.67 -13.19
CA THR A 163 -14.40 -7.72 -12.08
C THR A 163 -13.11 -6.92 -12.01
N LYS A 164 -13.08 -5.86 -11.21
CA LYS A 164 -11.89 -5.03 -11.04
C LYS A 164 -11.47 -4.93 -9.58
N GLY A 165 -10.17 -5.13 -9.35
CA GLY A 165 -9.58 -4.91 -8.04
C GLY A 165 -9.98 -5.96 -7.02
N ASN A 166 -10.26 -7.18 -7.45
CA ASN A 166 -10.57 -8.31 -6.59
C ASN A 166 -9.33 -9.22 -6.48
N LYS A 167 -8.44 -8.87 -5.56
CA LYS A 167 -7.27 -9.69 -5.21
C LYS A 167 -7.31 -10.08 -3.73
N PHE A 168 -6.83 -11.27 -3.44
CA PHE A 168 -6.66 -11.79 -2.08
C PHE A 168 -5.34 -12.55 -1.99
N PHE A 169 -4.52 -12.32 -0.96
CA PHE A 169 -3.12 -12.78 -0.88
C PHE A 169 -2.27 -12.39 -2.10
N THR A 170 -2.52 -11.21 -2.66
CA THR A 170 -1.91 -10.72 -3.91
C THR A 170 -2.35 -11.43 -5.19
N GLU A 171 -3.01 -12.57 -5.07
CA GLU A 171 -3.49 -13.38 -6.19
C GLU A 171 -4.84 -12.88 -6.70
N PRO A 172 -5.13 -12.97 -8.01
CA PRO A 172 -6.43 -12.64 -8.54
C PRO A 172 -7.49 -13.64 -8.05
N VAL A 173 -8.69 -13.11 -7.79
CA VAL A 173 -9.81 -13.93 -7.31
C VAL A 173 -10.59 -14.51 -8.48
N VAL A 174 -10.90 -15.80 -8.37
CA VAL A 174 -11.89 -16.52 -9.17
C VAL A 174 -13.13 -16.72 -8.30
N PHE A 175 -14.23 -16.14 -8.70
CA PHE A 175 -15.51 -16.30 -8.01
C PHE A 175 -16.30 -17.45 -8.63
N THR A 176 -16.77 -18.34 -7.78
CA THR A 176 -17.54 -19.53 -8.16
C THR A 176 -18.82 -19.65 -7.32
N SER A 177 -19.73 -20.53 -7.70
CA SER A 177 -20.81 -20.95 -6.79
C SER A 177 -20.23 -21.77 -5.63
N LEU A 178 -20.96 -21.83 -4.50
CA LEU A 178 -20.62 -22.73 -3.40
C LEU A 178 -20.58 -24.20 -3.85
N THR A 179 -21.47 -24.59 -4.78
CA THR A 179 -21.51 -25.94 -5.33
C THR A 179 -20.22 -26.26 -6.10
N THR A 180 -19.78 -25.35 -6.95
CA THR A 180 -18.51 -25.48 -7.69
C THR A 180 -17.32 -25.58 -6.73
N TYR A 181 -17.28 -24.74 -5.71
CA TYR A 181 -16.25 -24.78 -4.68
C TYR A 181 -16.17 -26.17 -4.00
N TRP A 182 -17.31 -26.72 -3.54
CA TRP A 182 -17.32 -28.04 -2.89
C TRP A 182 -16.93 -29.17 -3.84
N ASN A 183 -17.33 -29.08 -5.11
CA ASN A 183 -16.94 -30.05 -6.14
C ASN A 183 -15.41 -30.01 -6.38
N LEU A 184 -14.81 -28.81 -6.44
CA LEU A 184 -13.36 -28.65 -6.57
C LEU A 184 -12.59 -29.20 -5.36
N GLN A 185 -13.17 -29.13 -4.16
CA GLN A 185 -12.62 -29.76 -2.96
C GLN A 185 -12.79 -31.29 -2.92
N GLY A 186 -13.60 -31.87 -3.79
CA GLY A 186 -13.98 -33.28 -3.70
C GLY A 186 -14.85 -33.62 -2.48
N THR A 187 -15.58 -32.62 -1.96
CA THR A 187 -16.33 -32.76 -0.71
C THR A 187 -17.71 -33.40 -0.96
N THR A 188 -18.06 -34.41 -0.18
CA THR A 188 -19.39 -34.99 -0.21
C THR A 188 -20.42 -34.10 0.47
N LYS A 189 -21.72 -34.28 0.17
CA LYS A 189 -22.81 -33.49 0.79
C LYS A 189 -22.77 -33.50 2.33
N ALA A 190 -22.32 -34.61 2.93
CA ALA A 190 -22.25 -34.77 4.38
C ALA A 190 -21.15 -33.94 5.04
N ASN A 191 -20.11 -33.57 4.29
CA ASN A 191 -18.91 -32.88 4.79
C ASN A 191 -18.77 -31.44 4.25
N ARG A 192 -19.84 -30.86 3.73
CA ARG A 192 -19.83 -29.48 3.24
C ARG A 192 -19.53 -28.51 4.36
N SER A 193 -18.65 -27.58 4.08
CA SER A 193 -18.27 -26.50 5.00
C SER A 193 -18.07 -25.20 4.24
N ILE A 194 -18.11 -24.11 4.97
CA ILE A 194 -17.74 -22.78 4.49
C ILE A 194 -16.56 -22.25 5.30
N SER A 195 -15.88 -21.25 4.79
CA SER A 195 -14.79 -20.59 5.55
C SER A 195 -15.33 -19.53 6.48
N ALA A 196 -16.38 -18.80 6.11
CA ALA A 196 -16.95 -17.75 6.93
C ALA A 196 -18.44 -17.52 6.63
N LEU A 197 -19.17 -16.96 7.60
CA LEU A 197 -20.34 -16.15 7.34
C LEU A 197 -19.91 -14.69 7.34
N VAL A 198 -20.12 -13.99 6.24
CA VAL A 198 -19.84 -12.55 6.11
C VAL A 198 -21.07 -11.79 6.54
N LEU A 199 -20.90 -10.77 7.38
CA LEU A 199 -21.98 -10.04 8.04
C LEU A 199 -22.05 -8.61 7.55
N GLN A 200 -23.29 -8.12 7.33
CA GLN A 200 -23.62 -6.73 7.08
C GLN A 200 -24.55 -6.20 8.20
N ASN A 201 -24.69 -4.90 8.33
CA ASN A 201 -25.64 -4.22 9.22
C ASN A 201 -25.56 -4.64 10.71
N ASP A 202 -24.34 -4.93 11.21
CA ASP A 202 -24.06 -5.24 12.61
C ASP A 202 -24.91 -6.40 13.19
N VAL A 203 -25.26 -7.38 12.37
CA VAL A 203 -25.95 -8.59 12.81
C VAL A 203 -25.06 -9.39 13.76
N GLU A 204 -25.63 -9.85 14.88
CA GLU A 204 -24.97 -10.73 15.81
C GLU A 204 -25.33 -12.19 15.51
N VAL A 205 -24.31 -13.01 15.29
CA VAL A 205 -24.44 -14.45 15.07
C VAL A 205 -23.69 -15.20 16.16
N THR A 206 -24.40 -15.99 16.94
CA THR A 206 -23.84 -16.82 18.03
C THR A 206 -24.03 -18.30 17.72
N GLY A 207 -23.12 -19.13 18.20
CA GLY A 207 -23.19 -20.59 18.08
C GLY A 207 -21.97 -21.25 18.69
N ASP A 208 -22.11 -22.51 19.10
CA ASP A 208 -20.99 -23.28 19.66
C ASP A 208 -19.89 -23.45 18.59
N GLY A 209 -18.63 -23.16 18.95
CA GLY A 209 -17.49 -23.25 18.04
C GLY A 209 -17.44 -22.16 16.99
N LEU A 210 -18.30 -21.11 17.08
CA LEU A 210 -18.34 -19.96 16.21
C LEU A 210 -17.86 -18.70 16.94
N LYS A 211 -17.12 -17.86 16.23
CA LYS A 211 -16.58 -16.61 16.74
C LYS A 211 -16.80 -15.49 15.76
N GLN A 212 -17.55 -14.48 16.19
CA GLN A 212 -17.72 -13.25 15.41
C GLN A 212 -16.58 -12.27 15.67
N ILE A 213 -16.02 -11.72 14.60
CA ILE A 213 -14.97 -10.70 14.65
C ILE A 213 -15.24 -9.61 13.62
N SER A 214 -14.66 -8.43 13.84
CA SER A 214 -14.72 -7.35 12.85
C SER A 214 -13.85 -7.66 11.62
N ILE A 215 -14.24 -7.14 10.47
CA ILE A 215 -13.44 -7.22 9.22
C ILE A 215 -12.01 -6.74 9.44
N LYS A 216 -11.83 -5.62 10.16
CA LYS A 216 -10.50 -5.08 10.49
C LYS A 216 -9.63 -6.08 11.25
N LYS A 217 -10.22 -6.80 12.21
CA LYS A 217 -9.50 -7.82 12.97
C LYS A 217 -9.12 -9.00 12.09
N MET A 218 -10.03 -9.49 11.25
CA MET A 218 -9.76 -10.57 10.29
C MET A 218 -8.61 -10.20 9.34
N ILE A 219 -8.64 -8.98 8.75
CA ILE A 219 -7.57 -8.49 7.87
C ILE A 219 -6.21 -8.49 8.60
N SER A 220 -6.16 -8.07 9.86
CA SER A 220 -4.90 -8.06 10.63
C SER A 220 -4.34 -9.46 10.89
N LYS A 221 -5.17 -10.50 10.77
CA LYS A 221 -4.83 -11.91 10.95
C LYS A 221 -4.54 -12.65 9.65
N ILE A 222 -4.66 -11.97 8.49
CA ILE A 222 -4.17 -12.51 7.23
C ILE A 222 -2.68 -12.85 7.38
N PRO A 223 -2.25 -14.09 7.08
CA PRO A 223 -0.87 -14.51 7.22
C PRO A 223 0.11 -13.56 6.51
N GLY A 224 1.13 -13.10 7.23
CA GLY A 224 2.12 -12.17 6.70
C GLY A 224 1.71 -10.71 6.61
N TYR A 225 0.42 -10.34 6.72
CA TYR A 225 -0.07 -8.97 6.55
C TYR A 225 0.51 -8.00 7.60
N THR A 226 0.30 -8.29 8.88
CA THR A 226 0.76 -7.40 9.97
C THR A 226 2.29 -7.26 10.02
N PRO A 227 3.10 -8.35 9.95
CA PRO A 227 4.55 -8.25 9.82
C PRO A 227 4.99 -7.40 8.63
N GLN A 228 4.37 -7.57 7.48
CA GLN A 228 4.67 -6.82 6.26
C GLN A 228 4.41 -5.31 6.45
N VAL A 229 3.25 -4.93 6.98
CA VAL A 229 2.91 -3.52 7.27
C VAL A 229 3.93 -2.91 8.23
N ASN A 230 4.32 -3.64 9.29
CA ASN A 230 5.29 -3.17 10.27
C ASN A 230 6.69 -2.96 9.65
N VAL A 231 7.15 -3.88 8.79
CA VAL A 231 8.45 -3.77 8.11
C VAL A 231 8.46 -2.54 7.21
N PHE A 232 7.46 -2.36 6.33
CA PHE A 232 7.40 -1.19 5.46
C PHE A 232 7.29 0.12 6.24
N SER A 233 6.46 0.17 7.29
CA SER A 233 6.33 1.35 8.14
C SER A 233 7.65 1.70 8.82
N GLY A 234 8.38 0.70 9.33
CA GLY A 234 9.69 0.88 9.92
C GLY A 234 10.72 1.39 8.91
N MET A 235 10.74 0.86 7.69
CA MET A 235 11.63 1.32 6.62
C MET A 235 11.34 2.77 6.23
N ILE A 236 10.07 3.13 6.04
CA ILE A 236 9.67 4.51 5.71
C ILE A 236 10.07 5.46 6.82
N LEU A 237 9.81 5.10 8.09
CA LEU A 237 10.19 5.90 9.25
C LEU A 237 11.72 6.11 9.31
N ALA A 238 12.49 5.05 9.12
CA ALA A 238 13.97 5.15 9.10
C ALA A 238 14.46 6.11 8.00
N MET A 239 13.91 6.02 6.79
CA MET A 239 14.25 6.93 5.69
C MET A 239 13.93 8.39 6.02
N ILE A 240 12.81 8.67 6.65
CA ILE A 240 12.44 10.02 7.09
C ILE A 240 13.44 10.57 8.12
N VAL A 241 13.81 9.77 9.10
CA VAL A 241 14.81 10.15 10.11
C VAL A 241 16.18 10.42 9.47
N ILE A 242 16.61 9.53 8.57
CA ILE A 242 17.86 9.68 7.81
C ILE A 242 17.85 10.98 6.99
N THR A 243 16.72 11.36 6.41
CA THR A 243 16.58 12.65 5.69
C THR A 243 16.97 13.83 6.58
N GLY A 244 16.40 13.90 7.78
CA GLY A 244 16.70 14.97 8.73
C GLY A 244 18.17 15.03 9.12
N LEU A 245 18.78 13.87 9.39
CA LEU A 245 20.20 13.77 9.75
C LEU A 245 21.12 14.22 8.61
N ILE A 246 20.91 13.71 7.39
CA ILE A 246 21.76 14.03 6.24
C ILE A 246 21.65 15.52 5.89
N VAL A 247 20.42 16.06 5.80
CA VAL A 247 20.21 17.49 5.54
C VAL A 247 20.85 18.32 6.65
N GLY A 248 20.70 17.93 7.91
CA GLY A 248 21.33 18.59 9.05
C GLY A 248 22.84 18.64 8.95
N ILE A 249 23.50 17.54 8.61
CA ILE A 249 24.95 17.46 8.41
C ILE A 249 25.40 18.39 7.26
N PHE A 250 24.73 18.35 6.11
CA PHE A 250 25.08 19.22 4.99
C PHE A 250 24.95 20.71 5.34
N ILE A 251 23.85 21.09 5.98
CA ILE A 251 23.63 22.48 6.39
C ILE A 251 24.65 22.92 7.44
N TYR A 252 25.01 22.04 8.39
CA TYR A 252 26.03 22.29 9.38
C TYR A 252 27.40 22.57 8.71
N ILE A 253 27.83 21.73 7.76
CA ILE A 253 29.07 21.89 7.01
C ILE A 253 29.07 23.22 6.25
N ILE A 254 27.98 23.56 5.53
CA ILE A 254 27.89 24.83 4.79
C ILE A 254 27.93 26.01 5.75
N THR A 255 27.27 25.93 6.89
CA THR A 255 27.27 26.99 7.90
C THR A 255 28.66 27.25 8.42
N ILE A 256 29.45 26.21 8.76
CA ILE A 256 30.85 26.37 9.22
C ILE A 256 31.68 27.04 8.14
N GLN A 257 31.59 26.63 6.89
CA GLN A 257 32.36 27.19 5.77
C GLN A 257 32.05 28.68 5.50
N LYS A 258 30.89 29.16 5.97
CA LYS A 258 30.45 30.55 5.79
C LYS A 258 30.56 31.42 7.07
N LEU A 259 31.15 30.90 8.15
CA LEU A 259 31.21 31.66 9.42
C LEU A 259 31.88 33.01 9.25
N GLY A 260 33.01 33.10 8.51
CA GLY A 260 33.68 34.37 8.20
C GLY A 260 32.76 35.35 7.45
N LEU A 261 32.04 34.89 6.44
CA LEU A 261 31.08 35.73 5.70
C LEU A 261 29.97 36.25 6.61
N TYR A 262 29.43 35.40 7.49
CA TYR A 262 28.41 35.79 8.45
C TYR A 262 28.93 36.76 9.49
N GLY A 263 30.22 36.66 9.89
CA GLY A 263 30.89 37.60 10.75
C GLY A 263 30.96 39.00 10.11
N ILE A 264 31.39 39.10 8.86
CA ILE A 264 31.40 40.34 8.08
C ILE A 264 30.00 40.97 7.97
N MET A 265 28.98 40.16 7.65
CA MET A 265 27.60 40.63 7.58
C MET A 265 27.12 41.20 8.93
N ARG A 266 27.49 40.58 10.04
CA ARG A 266 27.18 41.08 11.39
C ARG A 266 27.90 42.39 11.70
N ALA A 267 29.19 42.52 11.31
CA ALA A 267 29.94 43.77 11.45
C ALA A 267 29.30 44.93 10.64
N GLN A 268 28.66 44.62 9.53
CA GLN A 268 27.86 45.57 8.73
C GLN A 268 26.46 45.88 9.31
N GLY A 269 26.14 45.35 10.51
CA GLY A 269 24.89 45.62 11.21
C GLY A 269 23.72 44.70 10.82
N ILE A 270 23.96 43.63 10.03
CA ILE A 270 22.88 42.69 9.68
C ILE A 270 22.52 41.84 10.91
N GLN A 271 21.25 41.85 11.26
CA GLN A 271 20.75 41.11 12.43
C GLN A 271 20.87 39.59 12.19
N ILE A 272 21.32 38.89 13.24
CA ILE A 272 21.47 37.41 13.18
C ILE A 272 20.18 36.70 12.82
N LYS A 273 18.99 37.23 13.21
CA LYS A 273 17.71 36.72 12.84
C LYS A 273 17.50 36.67 11.33
N SER A 274 18.00 37.63 10.58
CA SER A 274 17.91 37.68 9.10
C SER A 274 18.78 36.60 8.47
N ILE A 275 19.95 36.30 9.04
CA ILE A 275 20.85 35.24 8.57
C ILE A 275 20.21 33.87 8.83
N VAL A 276 19.71 33.67 10.04
CA VAL A 276 18.97 32.43 10.40
C VAL A 276 17.76 32.21 9.49
N TRP A 277 16.95 33.26 9.27
CA TRP A 277 15.80 33.18 8.39
C TRP A 277 16.17 32.85 6.94
N SER A 278 17.27 33.45 6.44
CA SER A 278 17.81 33.13 5.10
C SER A 278 18.18 31.66 4.98
N LEU A 279 18.79 31.07 6.01
CA LEU A 279 19.18 29.65 6.04
C LEU A 279 17.92 28.74 6.01
N PHE A 280 16.92 29.04 6.82
CA PHE A 280 15.66 28.26 6.78
C PHE A 280 14.93 28.39 5.43
N CYS A 281 14.94 29.58 4.82
CA CYS A 281 14.41 29.77 3.48
C CYS A 281 15.16 28.94 2.42
N GLN A 282 16.50 28.82 2.54
CA GLN A 282 17.29 27.94 1.65
C GLN A 282 16.90 26.48 1.78
N ILE A 283 16.82 25.96 3.02
CA ILE A 283 16.41 24.58 3.30
C ILE A 283 15.00 24.32 2.73
N PHE A 284 14.08 25.22 3.00
CA PHE A 284 12.70 25.10 2.52
C PHE A 284 12.63 25.07 0.97
N LEU A 285 13.32 25.98 0.28
CA LEU A 285 13.37 26.02 -1.17
C LEU A 285 13.96 24.73 -1.76
N LEU A 286 15.09 24.25 -1.20
CA LEU A 286 15.72 23.02 -1.65
C LEU A 286 14.83 21.80 -1.38
N SER A 287 14.13 21.78 -0.25
CA SER A 287 13.19 20.71 0.07
C SER A 287 12.02 20.68 -0.91
N VAL A 288 11.41 21.84 -1.17
CA VAL A 288 10.28 21.93 -2.12
C VAL A 288 10.71 21.53 -3.53
N LEU A 289 11.89 21.98 -3.99
CA LEU A 289 12.41 21.62 -5.31
C LEU A 289 12.76 20.12 -5.38
N GLY A 290 13.43 19.56 -4.37
CA GLY A 290 13.80 18.14 -4.32
C GLY A 290 12.58 17.23 -4.28
N ILE A 291 11.58 17.57 -3.45
CA ILE A 291 10.30 16.87 -3.37
C ILE A 291 9.53 16.96 -4.69
N GLY A 292 9.49 18.16 -5.30
CA GLY A 292 8.84 18.35 -6.59
C GLY A 292 9.45 17.50 -7.71
N LEU A 293 10.79 17.42 -7.78
CA LEU A 293 11.49 16.51 -8.70
C LEU A 293 11.17 15.05 -8.41
N ALA A 294 11.08 14.65 -7.14
CA ALA A 294 10.72 13.30 -6.75
C ALA A 294 9.30 12.92 -7.18
N LEU A 295 8.33 13.83 -7.07
CA LEU A 295 6.96 13.61 -7.56
C LEU A 295 6.91 13.46 -9.08
N VAL A 296 7.68 14.25 -9.81
CA VAL A 296 7.80 14.11 -11.27
C VAL A 296 8.42 12.76 -11.64
N ALA A 297 9.47 12.34 -10.94
CA ALA A 297 10.09 11.04 -11.16
C ALA A 297 9.14 9.88 -10.85
N ILE A 298 8.36 9.95 -9.77
CA ILE A 298 7.33 8.95 -9.46
C ILE A 298 6.25 8.90 -10.55
N TRP A 299 5.82 10.06 -11.05
CA TRP A 299 4.89 10.10 -12.16
C TRP A 299 5.45 9.41 -13.42
N ALA A 300 6.72 9.63 -13.76
CA ALA A 300 7.38 8.93 -14.84
C ALA A 300 7.46 7.41 -14.61
N VAL A 301 7.73 6.98 -13.37
CA VAL A 301 7.73 5.55 -12.99
C VAL A 301 6.36 4.92 -13.23
N ILE A 302 5.26 5.60 -12.85
CA ILE A 302 3.89 5.10 -13.06
C ILE A 302 3.60 4.83 -14.55
N LEU A 303 4.15 5.64 -15.47
CA LEU A 303 3.94 5.47 -16.91
C LEU A 303 4.70 4.27 -17.50
N VAL A 304 5.77 3.82 -16.85
CA VAL A 304 6.65 2.75 -17.35
C VAL A 304 6.35 1.40 -16.69
N LEU A 305 5.82 1.41 -15.46
CA LEU A 305 5.56 0.17 -14.72
C LEU A 305 4.42 -0.63 -15.35
N PRO A 306 4.60 -1.96 -15.54
CA PRO A 306 3.53 -2.83 -15.98
C PRO A 306 2.39 -2.90 -14.97
N ALA A 307 1.16 -3.11 -15.44
CA ALA A 307 -0.03 -3.20 -14.59
C ALA A 307 -0.01 -4.38 -13.59
N THR A 308 0.87 -5.36 -13.82
CA THR A 308 1.11 -6.49 -12.90
C THR A 308 1.90 -6.09 -11.65
N PHE A 309 2.57 -4.94 -11.67
CA PHE A 309 3.43 -4.53 -10.56
C PHE A 309 2.59 -4.01 -9.38
N PHE A 310 2.99 -4.39 -8.18
CA PHE A 310 2.30 -4.00 -6.94
C PHE A 310 2.58 -2.53 -6.55
N PHE A 311 2.10 -1.59 -7.36
CA PHE A 311 2.34 -0.18 -7.17
C PHE A 311 1.03 0.60 -7.12
N TYR A 312 0.76 1.22 -5.96
CA TYR A 312 -0.44 2.02 -5.76
C TYR A 312 -0.08 3.46 -5.36
N PRO A 313 -0.13 4.41 -6.32
CA PRO A 313 0.15 5.81 -6.02
C PRO A 313 -0.98 6.42 -5.19
N SER A 314 -0.64 6.95 -4.01
CA SER A 314 -1.58 7.68 -3.16
C SER A 314 -1.13 9.14 -3.03
N TRP A 315 -1.79 10.04 -3.75
CA TRP A 315 -1.47 11.46 -3.72
C TRP A 315 -1.60 12.08 -2.33
N LEU A 316 -2.57 11.61 -1.53
CA LEU A 316 -2.73 12.03 -0.16
C LEU A 316 -1.53 11.62 0.72
N ALA A 317 -1.06 10.38 0.57
CA ALA A 317 0.12 9.91 1.27
C ALA A 317 1.37 10.69 0.87
N TYR A 318 1.55 10.97 -0.43
CA TYR A 318 2.66 11.78 -0.92
C TYR A 318 2.64 13.20 -0.36
N PHE A 319 1.48 13.83 -0.30
CA PHE A 319 1.34 15.16 0.31
C PHE A 319 1.72 15.15 1.79
N MET A 320 1.20 14.21 2.56
CA MET A 320 1.53 14.08 3.98
C MET A 320 3.03 13.81 4.21
N LEU A 321 3.61 12.89 3.43
CA LEU A 321 5.04 12.59 3.51
C LEU A 321 5.91 13.77 3.08
N SER A 322 5.49 14.55 2.08
CA SER A 322 6.19 15.78 1.68
C SER A 322 6.27 16.78 2.81
N LEU A 323 5.18 16.97 3.56
CA LEU A 323 5.19 17.83 4.75
C LEU A 323 6.17 17.30 5.81
N VAL A 324 6.15 15.99 6.08
CA VAL A 324 7.03 15.37 7.07
C VAL A 324 8.50 15.50 6.64
N ILE A 325 8.83 15.21 5.39
CA ILE A 325 10.20 15.35 4.85
C ILE A 325 10.68 16.81 4.96
N CYS A 326 9.83 17.77 4.59
CA CYS A 326 10.15 19.20 4.69
C CYS A 326 10.39 19.61 6.15
N LEU A 327 9.56 19.17 7.08
CA LEU A 327 9.72 19.40 8.51
C LEU A 327 11.02 18.80 9.04
N MET A 328 11.34 17.57 8.67
CA MET A 328 12.57 16.90 9.09
C MET A 328 13.82 17.59 8.52
N ALA A 329 13.76 18.10 7.28
CA ALA A 329 14.83 18.88 6.69
C ALA A 329 15.05 20.19 7.48
N LEU A 330 13.98 20.90 7.85
CA LEU A 330 14.04 22.11 8.67
C LEU A 330 14.59 21.83 10.07
N LEU A 331 14.15 20.73 10.71
CA LEU A 331 14.68 20.30 12.02
C LEU A 331 16.18 19.94 11.92
N GLY A 332 16.60 19.29 10.84
CA GLY A 332 18.03 19.07 10.55
C GLY A 332 18.82 20.39 10.51
N GLY A 333 18.24 21.43 9.91
CA GLY A 333 18.84 22.78 9.89
C GLY A 333 19.03 23.39 11.27
N VAL A 334 18.21 23.03 12.26
CA VAL A 334 18.36 23.51 13.64
C VAL A 334 19.70 23.10 14.27
N ILE A 335 20.25 21.95 13.84
CA ILE A 335 21.55 21.46 14.32
C ILE A 335 22.69 22.47 14.07
N SER A 336 22.58 23.31 13.03
CA SER A 336 23.56 24.34 12.68
C SER A 336 23.45 25.63 13.51
N LEU A 337 22.31 25.90 14.17
CA LEU A 337 22.04 27.15 14.88
C LEU A 337 23.04 27.47 15.99
N PRO A 338 23.46 26.54 16.86
CA PRO A 338 24.40 26.87 17.95
C PRO A 338 25.72 27.46 17.45
N ARG A 339 26.21 27.02 16.29
CA ARG A 339 27.41 27.58 15.66
C ARG A 339 27.18 28.98 15.10
N LEU A 340 26.04 29.17 14.43
CA LEU A 340 25.68 30.45 13.83
C LEU A 340 25.46 31.53 14.91
N LEU A 341 24.83 31.19 16.04
CA LEU A 341 24.56 32.12 17.13
C LEU A 341 25.85 32.58 17.86
N LYS A 342 26.91 31.75 17.86
CA LYS A 342 28.20 32.02 18.52
C LYS A 342 29.20 32.75 17.62
N VAL A 343 28.82 33.17 16.41
CA VAL A 343 29.75 33.94 15.53
C VAL A 343 30.05 35.27 16.13
N ASP A 344 31.36 35.50 16.45
CA ASP A 344 31.86 36.78 16.92
C ASP A 344 32.36 37.62 15.73
N PRO A 345 31.82 38.85 15.53
CA PRO A 345 32.25 39.73 14.45
C PRO A 345 33.74 40.10 14.52
N ILE A 346 34.33 40.12 15.72
CA ILE A 346 35.74 40.54 15.91
C ILE A 346 36.70 39.46 15.41
N THR A 347 36.44 38.20 15.73
CA THR A 347 37.29 37.09 15.29
C THR A 347 37.16 36.80 13.78
N ALA A 348 36.02 37.08 13.17
CA ALA A 348 35.77 36.87 11.74
C ALA A 348 36.46 37.92 10.83
N ILE A 349 36.95 39.05 11.36
CA ILE A 349 37.71 40.08 10.63
C ILE A 349 39.22 39.86 10.77
N ALA A 350 39.62 39.06 11.77
CA ALA A 350 41.06 38.83 12.09
C ALA A 350 41.63 37.58 11.37
N GLU A 351 40.83 36.72 10.80
CA GLU A 351 41.18 35.61 9.91
C GLU A 351 41.05 36.01 8.43
#